data_f59ce9a432d79cdbd47f31e24b95b4b2
#
_entry.id   f59ce9a432d79cdbd47f31e24b95b4b2
#
_cell.length_a   1.000
_cell.length_b   1.000
_cell.length_c   1.000
_cell.angle_alpha   90.00
_cell.angle_beta   90.00
_cell.angle_gamma   90.00
#
_symmetry.space_group_name_H-M   'P 1'
#
loop_
_entity.id
_entity.type
_entity.pdbx_description
1 polymer ?
#
loop_
_entity_poly.entity_id
_entity_poly.type
_entity_poly.pdbx_seq_one_letter_code
_entity_poly.pdbx_strand_id
1 'polypeptide(L)'
;MSIFPVVWRRWRMLAVVAACAALLAVQSGCMRETETTLRIGTNVWIGSEPLYLARELGHLDAVQLVEYPSASEVLRAYRNQAIDGMVISLDELFGLAADGLQPRIVLVVDVSNGADVVVGRAGMRTMRDLRGKSVAVESGALGAFVLSRALALNGMQASDVNVMHLESNEHPGAFEKGQVDGAVTFDPYRAQLLQAGATTLFDSTQIPDEIVDLLAVRASVLDEHPGFVASLLTGWFAALDYMKREPVDAARRMGVRQQTSGEQFLEAQKRLHIPSREENLALLGGPAPRLAIVGRRLMGLMVDAKLLREPVDIERVLAPQPLSNLAK
;
A
#
# COMPACT_ATOMS: atom_id res chain seq x y z
N MET A 1 84.97 -5.39 19.79
CA MET A 1 83.79 -6.21 19.37
C MET A 1 82.51 -5.40 19.59
N SER A 2 81.92 -5.01 18.55
CA SER A 2 80.85 -4.01 18.55
C SER A 2 79.42 -4.61 18.70
N ILE A 3 78.69 -4.17 19.74
CA ILE A 3 77.35 -4.64 20.09
C ILE A 3 76.24 -3.73 19.43
N PHE A 4 76.64 -2.82 18.58
CA PHE A 4 75.77 -1.77 18.03
C PHE A 4 74.74 -2.16 16.93
N PRO A 5 74.89 -3.26 16.15
CA PRO A 5 73.94 -3.52 15.05
C PRO A 5 72.64 -4.24 15.45
N VAL A 6 72.58 -4.87 16.63
CA VAL A 6 71.37 -5.67 17.03
C VAL A 6 70.26 -4.82 17.62
N VAL A 7 70.62 -3.76 18.35
CA VAL A 7 69.63 -2.84 18.99
C VAL A 7 68.88 -2.03 17.93
N TRP A 8 69.54 -1.53 16.90
CA TRP A 8 68.95 -0.71 15.86
C TRP A 8 67.94 -1.47 14.98
N ARG A 9 68.18 -2.80 14.78
CA ARG A 9 67.28 -3.67 14.03
C ARG A 9 65.98 -3.96 14.80
N ARG A 10 66.05 -4.07 16.14
CA ARG A 10 64.86 -4.24 17.01
C ARG A 10 64.00 -2.98 17.04
N TRP A 11 64.56 -1.81 17.09
CA TRP A 11 63.83 -0.53 17.06
C TRP A 11 63.14 -0.29 15.73
N ARG A 12 63.72 -0.70 14.61
CA ARG A 12 63.08 -0.63 13.27
C ARG A 12 61.88 -1.58 13.16
N MET A 13 62.00 -2.81 13.69
CA MET A 13 60.88 -3.75 13.71
C MET A 13 59.72 -3.25 14.58
N LEU A 14 59.98 -2.66 15.76
CA LEU A 14 58.97 -2.10 16.63
C LEU A 14 58.26 -0.88 15.97
N ALA A 15 59.00 -0.04 15.28
CA ALA A 15 58.42 1.08 14.54
C ALA A 15 57.54 0.62 13.37
N VAL A 16 57.93 -0.42 12.63
CA VAL A 16 57.11 -1.00 11.56
C VAL A 16 55.83 -1.65 12.12
N VAL A 17 55.94 -2.40 13.23
CA VAL A 17 54.77 -3.02 13.88
C VAL A 17 53.81 -1.94 14.42
N ALA A 18 54.32 -0.87 15.03
CA ALA A 18 53.51 0.26 15.50
C ALA A 18 52.85 1.02 14.35
N ALA A 19 53.53 1.21 13.21
CA ALA A 19 52.96 1.82 12.01
C ALA A 19 51.88 0.94 11.37
N CYS A 20 52.10 -0.39 11.31
CA CYS A 20 51.05 -1.30 10.83
C CYS A 20 49.85 -1.38 11.77
N ALA A 21 50.05 -1.34 13.09
CA ALA A 21 48.96 -1.30 14.07
C ALA A 21 48.17 0.02 13.98
N ALA A 22 48.83 1.16 13.76
CA ALA A 22 48.19 2.45 13.54
C ALA A 22 47.41 2.49 12.22
N LEU A 23 47.91 1.88 11.14
CA LEU A 23 47.20 1.73 9.87
C LEU A 23 45.96 0.84 9.98
N LEU A 24 46.01 -0.23 10.76
CA LEU A 24 44.86 -1.09 11.05
C LEU A 24 43.82 -0.40 11.93
N ALA A 25 44.22 0.45 12.87
CA ALA A 25 43.32 1.22 13.71
C ALA A 25 42.56 2.34 12.92
N VAL A 26 43.18 2.88 11.87
CA VAL A 26 42.53 3.89 10.99
C VAL A 26 41.47 3.25 10.08
N GLN A 27 41.60 1.97 9.76
CA GLN A 27 40.58 1.25 8.97
C GLN A 27 39.35 0.84 9.79
N SER A 28 39.43 0.86 11.14
CA SER A 28 38.29 0.58 12.02
C SER A 28 37.40 1.83 12.30
N GLY A 29 37.78 3.00 11.80
CA GLY A 29 37.05 4.25 11.97
C GLY A 29 36.26 4.60 10.70
N CYS A 30 34.94 4.50 10.78
CA CYS A 30 33.95 4.86 9.78
C CYS A 30 33.46 3.73 8.87
N MET A 31 33.02 2.61 9.42
CA MET A 31 31.77 2.07 8.91
C MET A 31 30.66 3.02 9.39
N ARG A 32 30.41 4.05 8.61
CA ARG A 32 29.13 4.73 8.67
C ARG A 32 28.12 3.64 8.37
N GLU A 33 27.33 3.21 9.36
CA GLU A 33 26.13 2.44 9.08
C GLU A 33 25.40 3.25 8.00
N THR A 34 25.36 2.74 6.80
CA THR A 34 24.47 3.26 5.77
C THR A 34 23.10 3.06 6.37
N GLU A 35 22.46 4.15 6.82
CA GLU A 35 21.08 4.11 7.28
C GLU A 35 20.29 3.35 6.21
N THR A 36 19.83 2.17 6.57
CA THR A 36 19.09 1.32 5.65
C THR A 36 17.79 2.02 5.36
N THR A 37 17.70 2.66 4.19
CA THR A 37 16.47 3.30 3.75
C THR A 37 15.51 2.20 3.35
N LEU A 38 14.39 2.08 4.06
CA LEU A 38 13.37 1.08 3.75
C LEU A 38 12.39 1.63 2.69
N ARG A 39 12.01 0.76 1.77
CA ARG A 39 11.19 1.11 0.60
C ARG A 39 9.74 0.67 0.83
N ILE A 40 8.84 1.62 0.76
CA ILE A 40 7.40 1.39 0.84
C ILE A 40 6.80 1.59 -0.55
N GLY A 41 6.24 0.53 -1.11
CA GLY A 41 5.54 0.56 -2.39
C GLY A 41 4.10 1.05 -2.23
N THR A 42 3.66 1.90 -3.14
CA THR A 42 2.27 2.33 -3.28
C THR A 42 1.89 2.30 -4.76
N ASN A 43 0.61 2.19 -5.05
CA ASN A 43 0.09 2.54 -6.37
C ASN A 43 -0.48 3.97 -6.34
N VAL A 44 -0.95 4.43 -7.49
CA VAL A 44 -1.68 5.70 -7.61
C VAL A 44 -3.04 5.52 -6.93
N TRP A 45 -3.16 6.02 -5.70
CA TRP A 45 -4.35 5.91 -4.87
C TRP A 45 -4.46 7.10 -3.91
N ILE A 46 -5.66 7.70 -3.82
CA ILE A 46 -5.86 8.90 -2.99
C ILE A 46 -5.68 8.62 -1.49
N GLY A 47 -5.95 7.39 -1.02
CA GLY A 47 -5.74 6.97 0.36
C GLY A 47 -4.26 6.88 0.76
N SER A 48 -3.33 6.72 -0.21
CA SER A 48 -1.89 6.73 0.05
C SER A 48 -1.29 8.12 0.20
N GLU A 49 -2.00 9.17 -0.19
CA GLU A 49 -1.47 10.54 -0.24
C GLU A 49 -1.00 11.10 1.10
N PRO A 50 -1.58 10.73 2.28
CA PRO A 50 -1.01 11.16 3.56
C PRO A 50 0.44 10.72 3.78
N LEU A 51 0.91 9.59 3.20
CA LEU A 51 2.34 9.21 3.26
C LEU A 51 3.21 10.21 2.49
N TYR A 52 2.77 10.62 1.32
CA TYR A 52 3.50 11.60 0.50
C TYR A 52 3.50 12.99 1.13
N LEU A 53 2.38 13.37 1.74
CA LEU A 53 2.29 14.59 2.54
C LEU A 53 3.23 14.54 3.75
N ALA A 54 3.28 13.42 4.48
CA ALA A 54 4.21 13.23 5.59
C ALA A 54 5.67 13.41 5.15
N ARG A 55 6.05 12.85 3.98
CA ARG A 55 7.39 13.03 3.41
C ARG A 55 7.67 14.49 3.05
N GLU A 56 6.72 15.18 2.42
CA GLU A 56 6.86 16.59 2.04
C GLU A 56 7.01 17.49 3.28
N LEU A 57 6.35 17.13 4.37
CA LEU A 57 6.45 17.82 5.67
C LEU A 57 7.71 17.45 6.47
N GLY A 58 8.59 16.58 5.97
CA GLY A 58 9.83 16.18 6.63
C GLY A 58 9.65 15.16 7.76
N HIS A 59 8.60 14.36 7.72
CA HIS A 59 8.33 13.33 8.74
C HIS A 59 8.76 11.92 8.34
N LEU A 60 9.29 11.71 7.12
CA LEU A 60 9.65 10.39 6.59
C LEU A 60 11.07 10.37 5.97
N ASP A 61 12.07 10.91 6.67
CA ASP A 61 13.43 11.04 6.14
C ASP A 61 14.11 9.68 5.85
N ALA A 62 13.83 8.66 6.64
CA ALA A 62 14.38 7.30 6.48
C ALA A 62 13.55 6.41 5.54
N VAL A 63 12.46 6.94 4.95
CA VAL A 63 11.51 6.18 4.13
C VAL A 63 11.64 6.56 2.66
N GLN A 64 11.87 5.58 1.80
CA GLN A 64 11.72 5.74 0.37
C GLN A 64 10.32 5.28 -0.06
N LEU A 65 9.46 6.21 -0.44
CA LEU A 65 8.18 5.89 -1.08
C LEU A 65 8.43 5.62 -2.57
N VAL A 66 8.00 4.45 -3.04
CA VAL A 66 8.12 4.02 -4.43
C VAL A 66 6.71 3.85 -5.00
N GLU A 67 6.32 4.74 -5.91
CA GLU A 67 5.03 4.68 -6.57
C GLU A 67 5.11 3.80 -7.82
N TYR A 68 4.17 2.87 -7.93
CA TYR A 68 3.99 1.98 -9.08
C TYR A 68 2.72 2.38 -9.85
N PRO A 69 2.66 2.09 -11.16
CA PRO A 69 1.47 2.41 -11.98
C PRO A 69 0.19 1.69 -11.54
N SER A 70 0.32 0.54 -10.86
CA SER A 70 -0.80 -0.32 -10.47
C SER A 70 -0.52 -1.10 -9.19
N ALA A 71 -1.56 -1.60 -8.52
CA ALA A 71 -1.44 -2.49 -7.37
C ALA A 71 -0.77 -3.82 -7.75
N SER A 72 -1.06 -4.35 -8.92
CA SER A 72 -0.41 -5.56 -9.46
C SER A 72 1.12 -5.44 -9.50
N GLU A 73 1.64 -4.26 -9.85
CA GLU A 73 3.09 -4.02 -9.84
C GLU A 73 3.65 -3.88 -8.42
N VAL A 74 2.91 -3.30 -7.48
CA VAL A 74 3.30 -3.29 -6.05
C VAL A 74 3.41 -4.72 -5.54
N LEU A 75 2.42 -5.57 -5.80
CA LEU A 75 2.43 -6.98 -5.41
C LEU A 75 3.61 -7.73 -6.02
N ARG A 76 3.91 -7.48 -7.29
CA ARG A 76 5.08 -8.05 -7.99
C ARG A 76 6.39 -7.61 -7.36
N ALA A 77 6.53 -6.32 -7.06
CA ALA A 77 7.71 -5.75 -6.40
C ALA A 77 7.90 -6.35 -4.99
N TYR A 78 6.82 -6.53 -4.24
CA TYR A 78 6.88 -7.17 -2.92
C TYR A 78 7.28 -8.65 -3.03
N ARG A 79 6.71 -9.45 -3.95
CA ARG A 79 7.13 -10.84 -4.18
C ARG A 79 8.61 -10.95 -4.53
N ASN A 80 9.12 -10.02 -5.33
CA ASN A 80 10.51 -9.98 -5.78
C ASN A 80 11.48 -9.31 -4.77
N GLN A 81 11.01 -8.98 -3.55
CA GLN A 81 11.80 -8.32 -2.51
C GLN A 81 12.38 -6.95 -2.93
N ALA A 82 11.77 -6.30 -3.92
CA ALA A 82 12.16 -4.96 -4.35
C ALA A 82 11.70 -3.86 -3.41
N ILE A 83 10.73 -4.14 -2.53
CA ILE A 83 10.19 -3.26 -1.50
C ILE A 83 10.06 -3.99 -0.16
N ASP A 84 10.13 -3.24 0.92
CA ASP A 84 10.18 -3.73 2.30
C ASP A 84 8.80 -3.67 2.99
N GLY A 85 7.91 -2.84 2.45
CA GLY A 85 6.51 -2.73 2.83
C GLY A 85 5.70 -2.15 1.68
N MET A 86 4.39 -2.07 1.87
CA MET A 86 3.46 -1.66 0.80
C MET A 86 2.14 -1.16 1.36
N VAL A 87 1.46 -0.34 0.57
CA VAL A 87 0.03 -0.05 0.74
C VAL A 87 -0.73 -0.87 -0.30
N ILE A 88 -1.64 -1.71 0.17
CA ILE A 88 -2.50 -2.60 -0.64
C ILE A 88 -3.81 -2.86 0.09
N SER A 89 -4.77 -3.43 -0.60
CA SER A 89 -6.02 -3.87 0.01
C SER A 89 -5.89 -5.19 0.78
N LEU A 90 -6.82 -5.43 1.70
CA LEU A 90 -6.83 -6.60 2.58
C LEU A 90 -6.99 -7.92 1.80
N ASP A 91 -7.78 -7.92 0.74
CA ASP A 91 -7.96 -9.08 -0.14
C ASP A 91 -6.67 -9.44 -0.91
N GLU A 92 -5.93 -8.43 -1.38
CA GLU A 92 -4.62 -8.60 -2.00
C GLU A 92 -3.58 -9.17 -1.03
N LEU A 93 -3.60 -8.68 0.22
CA LEU A 93 -2.74 -9.20 1.28
C LEU A 93 -3.01 -10.67 1.55
N PHE A 94 -4.28 -11.10 1.53
CA PHE A 94 -4.62 -12.52 1.68
C PHE A 94 -4.05 -13.37 0.55
N GLY A 95 -4.03 -12.87 -0.69
CA GLY A 95 -3.36 -13.54 -1.79
C GLY A 95 -1.87 -13.76 -1.53
N LEU A 96 -1.16 -12.74 -1.03
CA LEU A 96 0.26 -12.86 -0.67
C LEU A 96 0.50 -13.84 0.49
N ALA A 97 -0.37 -13.82 1.50
CA ALA A 97 -0.27 -14.74 2.62
C ALA A 97 -0.54 -16.20 2.21
N ALA A 98 -1.49 -16.43 1.29
CA ALA A 98 -1.77 -17.73 0.70
C ALA A 98 -0.61 -18.25 -0.16
N ASP A 99 0.17 -17.35 -0.79
CA ASP A 99 1.42 -17.68 -1.50
C ASP A 99 2.60 -17.97 -0.54
N GLY A 100 2.37 -17.96 0.78
CA GLY A 100 3.38 -18.27 1.79
C GLY A 100 4.26 -17.08 2.20
N LEU A 101 3.99 -15.87 1.70
CA LEU A 101 4.65 -14.66 2.19
C LEU A 101 4.13 -14.28 3.57
N GLN A 102 4.91 -13.50 4.30
CA GLN A 102 4.59 -13.12 5.68
C GLN A 102 4.46 -11.59 5.82
N PRO A 103 3.46 -10.97 5.19
CA PRO A 103 3.19 -9.56 5.43
C PRO A 103 2.67 -9.36 6.86
N ARG A 104 2.95 -8.18 7.43
CA ARG A 104 2.48 -7.75 8.75
C ARG A 104 1.76 -6.42 8.62
N ILE A 105 0.48 -6.42 8.95
CA ILE A 105 -0.38 -5.23 8.92
C ILE A 105 -0.04 -4.36 10.14
N VAL A 106 0.44 -3.16 9.89
CA VAL A 106 0.82 -2.21 10.95
C VAL A 106 -0.14 -1.01 11.03
N LEU A 107 -0.97 -0.80 10.00
CA LEU A 107 -1.93 0.30 9.93
C LEU A 107 -3.07 -0.06 8.97
N VAL A 108 -4.30 0.35 9.28
CA VAL A 108 -5.38 0.51 8.32
C VAL A 108 -5.30 1.94 7.78
N VAL A 109 -5.09 2.05 6.48
CA VAL A 109 -4.91 3.31 5.76
C VAL A 109 -6.25 3.98 5.52
N ASP A 110 -7.17 3.26 4.92
CA ASP A 110 -8.54 3.70 4.71
C ASP A 110 -9.51 2.53 4.50
N VAL A 111 -10.79 2.86 4.51
CA VAL A 111 -11.90 1.99 4.12
C VAL A 111 -12.66 2.69 3.01
N SER A 112 -12.80 2.03 1.87
CA SER A 112 -13.53 2.58 0.73
C SER A 112 -15.03 2.68 1.01
N ASN A 113 -15.59 3.85 0.75
CA ASN A 113 -17.01 4.14 0.90
C ASN A 113 -17.52 4.94 -0.30
N GLY A 114 -17.51 4.31 -1.46
CA GLY A 114 -17.87 4.89 -2.75
C GLY A 114 -16.68 5.30 -3.62
N ALA A 115 -15.44 5.01 -3.21
CA ALA A 115 -14.24 5.32 -3.99
C ALA A 115 -14.00 4.30 -5.12
N ASP A 116 -14.22 3.01 -4.83
CA ASP A 116 -14.16 1.95 -5.83
C ASP A 116 -15.49 1.79 -6.53
N VAL A 117 -15.45 1.71 -7.86
CA VAL A 117 -16.65 1.72 -8.70
C VAL A 117 -16.58 0.73 -9.85
N VAL A 118 -17.74 0.31 -10.33
CA VAL A 118 -17.90 -0.24 -11.68
C VAL A 118 -18.58 0.82 -12.53
N VAL A 119 -17.94 1.17 -13.63
CA VAL A 119 -18.48 2.11 -14.61
C VAL A 119 -18.83 1.39 -15.92
N GLY A 120 -19.79 1.93 -16.67
CA GLY A 120 -20.16 1.47 -18.00
C GLY A 120 -20.32 2.65 -18.96
N ARG A 121 -20.50 2.35 -20.25
CA ARG A 121 -20.72 3.38 -21.28
C ARG A 121 -21.99 4.19 -21.04
N ALA A 122 -22.00 5.38 -21.63
CA ALA A 122 -23.17 6.24 -21.66
C ALA A 122 -24.41 5.47 -22.09
N GLY A 123 -25.52 5.67 -21.37
CA GLY A 123 -26.78 4.95 -21.59
C GLY A 123 -26.96 3.68 -20.76
N MET A 124 -25.90 3.09 -20.21
CA MET A 124 -25.99 2.02 -19.21
C MET A 124 -26.43 2.61 -17.87
N ARG A 125 -27.31 1.90 -17.15
CA ARG A 125 -27.90 2.38 -15.88
C ARG A 125 -27.77 1.37 -14.74
N THR A 126 -27.54 0.11 -15.06
CA THR A 126 -27.48 -0.98 -14.10
C THR A 126 -26.34 -1.94 -14.44
N MET A 127 -25.89 -2.73 -13.48
CA MET A 127 -24.91 -3.78 -13.71
C MET A 127 -25.35 -4.79 -14.78
N ARG A 128 -26.66 -5.00 -14.95
CA ARG A 128 -27.22 -5.93 -15.96
C ARG A 128 -26.97 -5.48 -17.39
N ASP A 129 -26.73 -4.19 -17.63
CA ASP A 129 -26.41 -3.65 -18.95
C ASP A 129 -25.01 -4.07 -19.42
N LEU A 130 -24.19 -4.60 -18.51
CA LEU A 130 -22.87 -5.19 -18.81
C LEU A 130 -22.94 -6.64 -19.33
N ARG A 131 -24.11 -7.25 -19.42
CA ARG A 131 -24.22 -8.62 -19.95
C ARG A 131 -23.67 -8.73 -21.37
N GLY A 132 -22.75 -9.67 -21.58
CA GLY A 132 -22.04 -9.88 -22.85
C GLY A 132 -21.06 -8.77 -23.22
N LYS A 133 -20.80 -7.80 -22.33
CA LYS A 133 -19.92 -6.67 -22.55
C LYS A 133 -18.51 -6.93 -22.02
N SER A 134 -17.53 -6.20 -22.55
CA SER A 134 -16.15 -6.25 -22.12
C SER A 134 -15.92 -5.29 -20.96
N VAL A 135 -15.39 -5.78 -19.84
CA VAL A 135 -15.12 -5.01 -18.62
C VAL A 135 -13.65 -5.09 -18.29
N ALA A 136 -12.99 -3.93 -18.22
CA ALA A 136 -11.60 -3.82 -17.77
C ALA A 136 -11.51 -4.06 -16.27
N VAL A 137 -10.57 -4.91 -15.87
CA VAL A 137 -10.31 -5.26 -14.47
C VAL A 137 -8.81 -5.39 -14.27
N GLU A 138 -8.26 -4.78 -13.25
CA GLU A 138 -6.86 -4.95 -12.91
C GLU A 138 -6.57 -6.41 -12.53
N SER A 139 -5.46 -6.93 -13.03
CA SER A 139 -4.98 -8.31 -12.78
C SER A 139 -4.40 -8.45 -11.38
N GLY A 140 -5.18 -8.23 -10.39
CA GLY A 140 -4.86 -8.37 -8.98
C GLY A 140 -6.06 -8.95 -8.27
N ALA A 141 -6.14 -8.77 -6.97
CA ALA A 141 -7.26 -9.28 -6.22
C ALA A 141 -8.44 -8.30 -6.20
N LEU A 142 -8.20 -7.00 -5.89
CA LEU A 142 -9.26 -6.02 -5.60
C LEU A 142 -10.24 -5.85 -6.76
N GLY A 143 -9.76 -5.62 -7.98
CA GLY A 143 -10.64 -5.40 -9.13
C GLY A 143 -11.54 -6.61 -9.41
N ALA A 144 -11.00 -7.82 -9.32
CA ALA A 144 -11.75 -9.06 -9.48
C ALA A 144 -12.76 -9.28 -8.34
N PHE A 145 -12.37 -8.95 -7.10
CA PHE A 145 -13.25 -8.99 -5.94
C PHE A 145 -14.44 -8.03 -6.09
N VAL A 146 -14.19 -6.76 -6.40
CA VAL A 146 -15.24 -5.75 -6.60
C VAL A 146 -16.20 -6.15 -7.70
N LEU A 147 -15.67 -6.63 -8.86
CA LEU A 147 -16.52 -7.13 -9.95
C LEU A 147 -17.38 -8.31 -9.49
N SER A 148 -16.79 -9.30 -8.81
CA SER A 148 -17.51 -10.46 -8.29
C SER A 148 -18.66 -10.05 -7.37
N ARG A 149 -18.40 -9.12 -6.44
CA ARG A 149 -19.42 -8.60 -5.52
C ARG A 149 -20.53 -7.85 -6.25
N ALA A 150 -20.15 -6.94 -7.18
CA ALA A 150 -21.10 -6.18 -7.98
C ALA A 150 -22.01 -7.10 -8.81
N LEU A 151 -21.45 -8.13 -9.44
CA LEU A 151 -22.22 -9.12 -10.20
C LEU A 151 -23.17 -9.91 -9.28
N ALA A 152 -22.66 -10.47 -8.18
CA ALA A 152 -23.45 -11.30 -7.26
C ALA A 152 -24.65 -10.53 -6.68
N LEU A 153 -24.45 -9.27 -6.23
CA LEU A 153 -25.51 -8.43 -5.68
C LEU A 153 -26.58 -8.05 -6.72
N ASN A 154 -26.27 -8.15 -8.01
CA ASN A 154 -27.19 -7.87 -9.12
C ASN A 154 -27.75 -9.14 -9.80
N GLY A 155 -27.55 -10.32 -9.17
CA GLY A 155 -28.02 -11.61 -9.71
C GLY A 155 -27.35 -11.97 -11.03
N MET A 156 -26.06 -11.66 -11.15
CA MET A 156 -25.20 -11.95 -12.29
C MET A 156 -24.05 -12.87 -11.87
N GLN A 157 -23.43 -13.51 -12.83
CA GLN A 157 -22.28 -14.39 -12.68
C GLN A 157 -21.08 -13.86 -13.48
N ALA A 158 -19.88 -14.31 -13.16
CA ALA A 158 -18.66 -13.92 -13.90
C ALA A 158 -18.75 -14.23 -15.41
N SER A 159 -19.45 -15.30 -15.80
CA SER A 159 -19.70 -15.66 -17.20
C SER A 159 -20.64 -14.70 -17.92
N ASP A 160 -21.34 -13.81 -17.24
CA ASP A 160 -22.24 -12.84 -17.87
C ASP A 160 -21.46 -11.66 -18.51
N VAL A 161 -20.17 -11.50 -18.22
CA VAL A 161 -19.31 -10.43 -18.74
C VAL A 161 -18.00 -10.99 -19.31
N ASN A 162 -17.38 -10.24 -20.23
CA ASN A 162 -16.07 -10.58 -20.78
C ASN A 162 -15.01 -9.77 -20.04
N VAL A 163 -14.30 -10.39 -19.10
CA VAL A 163 -13.24 -9.71 -18.34
C VAL A 163 -12.02 -9.47 -19.22
N MET A 164 -11.59 -8.22 -19.30
CA MET A 164 -10.36 -7.79 -19.95
C MET A 164 -9.35 -7.39 -18.88
N HIS A 165 -8.28 -8.19 -18.75
CA HIS A 165 -7.23 -7.91 -17.79
C HIS A 165 -6.34 -6.77 -18.29
N LEU A 166 -6.48 -5.59 -17.66
CA LEU A 166 -5.73 -4.38 -17.95
C LEU A 166 -5.28 -3.76 -16.62
N GLU A 167 -4.13 -3.10 -16.63
CA GLU A 167 -3.69 -2.32 -15.47
C GLU A 167 -4.58 -1.07 -15.33
N SER A 168 -4.75 -0.57 -14.10
CA SER A 168 -5.71 0.51 -13.80
C SER A 168 -5.47 1.78 -14.64
N ASN A 169 -4.21 2.11 -14.89
CA ASN A 169 -3.81 3.27 -15.70
C ASN A 169 -4.13 3.11 -17.20
N GLU A 170 -4.41 1.89 -17.67
CA GLU A 170 -4.79 1.61 -19.06
C GLU A 170 -6.30 1.73 -19.29
N HIS A 171 -7.12 1.69 -18.23
CA HIS A 171 -8.58 1.69 -18.30
C HIS A 171 -9.15 2.88 -19.11
N PRO A 172 -8.72 4.15 -18.86
CA PRO A 172 -9.28 5.28 -19.61
C PRO A 172 -9.01 5.18 -21.12
N GLY A 173 -7.75 4.85 -21.49
CA GLY A 173 -7.36 4.73 -22.88
C GLY A 173 -8.08 3.57 -23.62
N ALA A 174 -8.28 2.43 -22.94
CA ALA A 174 -9.03 1.30 -23.49
C ALA A 174 -10.52 1.63 -23.66
N PHE A 175 -11.09 2.36 -22.72
CA PHE A 175 -12.48 2.82 -22.77
C PHE A 175 -12.69 3.82 -23.94
N GLU A 176 -11.86 4.85 -24.05
CA GLU A 176 -11.96 5.83 -25.14
C GLU A 176 -11.85 5.19 -26.52
N LYS A 177 -10.94 4.21 -26.71
CA LYS A 177 -10.77 3.47 -27.96
C LYS A 177 -11.89 2.45 -28.24
N GLY A 178 -12.86 2.28 -27.36
CA GLY A 178 -13.94 1.31 -27.53
C GLY A 178 -13.53 -0.16 -27.34
N GLN A 179 -12.38 -0.42 -26.74
CA GLN A 179 -11.88 -1.77 -26.48
C GLN A 179 -12.62 -2.44 -25.33
N VAL A 180 -13.11 -1.64 -24.36
CA VAL A 180 -13.93 -2.10 -23.25
C VAL A 180 -15.22 -1.27 -23.16
N ASP A 181 -16.28 -1.88 -22.62
CA ASP A 181 -17.58 -1.26 -22.42
C ASP A 181 -17.77 -0.75 -20.98
N GLY A 182 -16.97 -1.26 -20.07
CA GLY A 182 -16.96 -0.87 -18.65
C GLY A 182 -15.61 -1.10 -18.02
N ALA A 183 -15.44 -0.64 -16.78
CA ALA A 183 -14.24 -0.87 -15.98
C ALA A 183 -14.56 -0.93 -14.49
N VAL A 184 -13.82 -1.76 -13.76
CA VAL A 184 -13.70 -1.64 -12.30
C VAL A 184 -12.54 -0.70 -12.03
N THR A 185 -12.77 0.41 -11.32
CA THR A 185 -11.81 1.49 -11.22
C THR A 185 -12.02 2.36 -9.99
N PHE A 186 -11.13 3.34 -9.81
CA PHE A 186 -11.10 4.29 -8.70
C PHE A 186 -10.48 5.62 -9.16
N ASP A 187 -10.51 6.66 -8.31
CA ASP A 187 -9.88 7.94 -8.64
C ASP A 187 -8.33 7.83 -8.63
N PRO A 188 -7.64 8.46 -9.60
CA PRO A 188 -8.13 9.47 -10.54
C PRO A 188 -8.75 8.90 -11.84
N TYR A 189 -8.61 7.62 -12.13
CA TYR A 189 -9.09 7.01 -13.39
C TYR A 189 -10.60 7.06 -13.53
N ARG A 190 -11.33 6.93 -12.41
CA ARG A 190 -12.79 7.15 -12.37
C ARG A 190 -13.17 8.51 -12.93
N ALA A 191 -12.53 9.59 -12.48
CA ALA A 191 -12.82 10.94 -12.94
C ALA A 191 -12.59 11.07 -14.47
N GLN A 192 -11.52 10.48 -14.99
CA GLN A 192 -11.21 10.47 -16.43
C GLN A 192 -12.29 9.70 -17.22
N LEU A 193 -12.71 8.53 -16.75
CA LEU A 193 -13.77 7.74 -17.39
C LEU A 193 -15.11 8.46 -17.39
N LEU A 194 -15.47 9.13 -16.27
CA LEU A 194 -16.69 9.92 -16.20
C LEU A 194 -16.65 11.11 -17.16
N GLN A 195 -15.52 11.78 -17.32
CA GLN A 195 -15.32 12.83 -18.35
C GLN A 195 -15.44 12.28 -19.76
N ALA A 196 -15.00 11.04 -20.00
CA ALA A 196 -15.17 10.34 -21.27
C ALA A 196 -16.62 9.81 -21.49
N GLY A 197 -17.58 10.17 -20.61
CA GLY A 197 -18.98 9.83 -20.74
C GLY A 197 -19.39 8.51 -20.09
N ALA A 198 -18.56 7.90 -19.26
CA ALA A 198 -18.94 6.73 -18.49
C ALA A 198 -20.00 7.09 -17.41
N THR A 199 -20.77 6.08 -17.01
CA THR A 199 -21.78 6.16 -15.94
C THR A 199 -21.41 5.18 -14.84
N THR A 200 -21.50 5.58 -13.58
CA THR A 200 -21.32 4.67 -12.44
C THR A 200 -22.52 3.72 -12.34
N LEU A 201 -22.24 2.41 -12.34
CA LEU A 201 -23.25 1.35 -12.26
C LEU A 201 -23.28 0.70 -10.87
N PHE A 202 -22.15 0.73 -10.17
CA PHE A 202 -21.96 0.17 -8.83
C PHE A 202 -20.85 0.95 -8.12
N ASP A 203 -20.91 1.05 -6.81
CA ASP A 203 -19.84 1.60 -5.97
C ASP A 203 -19.72 0.87 -4.63
N SER A 204 -18.62 1.09 -3.93
CA SER A 204 -18.29 0.42 -2.67
C SER A 204 -19.22 0.75 -1.50
N THR A 205 -20.10 1.74 -1.59
CA THR A 205 -21.15 1.96 -0.56
C THR A 205 -22.12 0.80 -0.45
N GLN A 206 -22.23 -0.03 -1.52
CA GLN A 206 -23.09 -1.22 -1.57
C GLN A 206 -22.45 -2.46 -0.94
N ILE A 207 -21.15 -2.39 -0.61
CA ILE A 207 -20.36 -3.44 0.06
C ILE A 207 -19.56 -2.84 1.23
N PRO A 208 -20.26 -2.28 2.24
CA PRO A 208 -19.62 -1.57 3.34
C PRO A 208 -18.63 -2.48 4.10
N ASP A 209 -17.47 -1.91 4.44
CA ASP A 209 -16.37 -2.56 5.15
C ASP A 209 -15.72 -3.76 4.41
N GLU A 210 -16.00 -3.95 3.12
CA GLU A 210 -15.41 -5.04 2.34
C GLU A 210 -14.11 -4.65 1.63
N ILE A 211 -13.83 -3.35 1.45
CA ILE A 211 -12.59 -2.83 0.86
C ILE A 211 -11.86 -2.03 1.94
N VAL A 212 -10.75 -2.57 2.37
CA VAL A 212 -9.91 -2.00 3.46
C VAL A 212 -8.48 -1.94 2.98
N ASP A 213 -7.90 -0.75 2.89
CA ASP A 213 -6.52 -0.55 2.51
C ASP A 213 -5.59 -0.51 3.71
N LEU A 214 -4.44 -1.10 3.56
CA LEU A 214 -3.53 -1.43 4.64
C LEU A 214 -2.11 -0.98 4.32
N LEU A 215 -1.39 -0.52 5.33
CA LEU A 215 0.06 -0.48 5.31
C LEU A 215 0.58 -1.78 5.93
N ALA A 216 1.27 -2.56 5.13
CA ALA A 216 1.89 -3.80 5.57
C ALA A 216 3.40 -3.79 5.30
N VAL A 217 4.16 -4.40 6.19
CA VAL A 217 5.61 -4.55 6.06
C VAL A 217 6.00 -6.03 6.12
N ARG A 218 7.22 -6.38 5.72
CA ARG A 218 7.75 -7.73 5.92
C ARG A 218 7.91 -8.03 7.40
N ALA A 219 7.76 -9.31 7.81
CA ALA A 219 8.00 -9.71 9.18
C ALA A 219 9.41 -9.34 9.66
N SER A 220 10.43 -9.52 8.80
CA SER A 220 11.82 -9.13 9.10
C SER A 220 11.99 -7.64 9.40
N VAL A 221 11.19 -6.77 8.77
CA VAL A 221 11.23 -5.32 9.03
C VAL A 221 10.79 -5.00 10.46
N LEU A 222 9.79 -5.72 10.98
CA LEU A 222 9.37 -5.54 12.39
C LEU A 222 10.44 -5.99 13.38
N ASP A 223 11.13 -7.07 13.06
CA ASP A 223 12.12 -7.68 13.94
C ASP A 223 13.44 -6.89 13.91
N GLU A 224 13.88 -6.48 12.72
CA GLU A 224 15.21 -5.89 12.50
C GLU A 224 15.17 -4.35 12.56
N HIS A 225 14.03 -3.72 12.21
CA HIS A 225 13.88 -2.27 12.09
C HIS A 225 12.62 -1.71 12.80
N PRO A 226 12.38 -2.03 14.09
CA PRO A 226 11.15 -1.60 14.78
C PRO A 226 11.05 -0.07 14.88
N GLY A 227 12.17 0.64 14.99
CA GLY A 227 12.21 2.11 15.01
C GLY A 227 11.75 2.74 13.70
N PHE A 228 12.01 2.08 12.57
CA PHE A 228 11.54 2.51 11.26
C PHE A 228 9.99 2.47 11.18
N VAL A 229 9.37 1.37 11.61
CA VAL A 229 7.90 1.26 11.59
C VAL A 229 7.27 2.30 12.51
N ALA A 230 7.86 2.56 13.68
CA ALA A 230 7.41 3.63 14.57
C ALA A 230 7.48 5.02 13.91
N SER A 231 8.59 5.32 13.22
CA SER A 231 8.75 6.57 12.47
C SER A 231 7.72 6.70 11.34
N LEU A 232 7.49 5.64 10.58
CA LEU A 232 6.51 5.59 9.49
C LEU A 232 5.09 5.89 9.99
N LEU A 233 4.68 5.26 11.10
CA LEU A 233 3.37 5.51 11.72
C LEU A 233 3.27 6.92 12.33
N THR A 234 4.34 7.42 12.95
CA THR A 234 4.39 8.79 13.48
C THR A 234 4.20 9.80 12.35
N GLY A 235 4.90 9.63 11.24
CA GLY A 235 4.75 10.48 10.05
C GLY A 235 3.35 10.45 9.47
N TRP A 236 2.74 9.26 9.38
CA TRP A 236 1.36 9.10 8.94
C TRP A 236 0.40 9.95 9.78
N PHE A 237 0.42 9.80 11.10
CA PHE A 237 -0.50 10.54 11.97
C PHE A 237 -0.19 12.04 12.01
N ALA A 238 1.08 12.46 11.86
CA ALA A 238 1.43 13.86 11.71
C ALA A 238 0.81 14.48 10.45
N ALA A 239 0.79 13.72 9.34
CA ALA A 239 0.11 14.15 8.11
C ALA A 239 -1.40 14.25 8.31
N LEU A 240 -2.04 13.29 8.98
CA LEU A 240 -3.48 13.36 9.28
C LEU A 240 -3.82 14.56 10.18
N ASP A 241 -2.97 14.87 11.15
CA ASP A 241 -3.14 16.07 12.00
C ASP A 241 -2.95 17.36 11.20
N TYR A 242 -2.04 17.38 10.22
CA TYR A 242 -1.89 18.50 9.31
C TYR A 242 -3.13 18.66 8.42
N MET A 243 -3.66 17.58 7.86
CA MET A 243 -4.89 17.60 7.05
C MET A 243 -6.09 18.15 7.82
N LYS A 244 -6.18 17.87 9.13
CA LYS A 244 -7.23 18.43 9.99
C LYS A 244 -7.07 19.93 10.24
N ARG A 245 -5.83 20.41 10.42
CA ARG A 245 -5.55 21.80 10.71
C ARG A 245 -5.57 22.70 9.47
N GLU A 246 -5.06 22.18 8.35
CA GLU A 246 -4.84 22.90 7.11
C GLU A 246 -5.47 22.16 5.91
N PRO A 247 -6.79 21.87 5.92
CA PRO A 247 -7.41 20.96 4.97
C PRO A 247 -7.28 21.43 3.51
N VAL A 248 -7.36 22.74 3.26
CA VAL A 248 -7.27 23.30 1.91
C VAL A 248 -5.83 23.20 1.37
N ASP A 249 -4.82 23.52 2.19
CA ASP A 249 -3.42 23.41 1.77
C ASP A 249 -3.00 21.95 1.60
N ALA A 250 -3.39 21.07 2.51
CA ALA A 250 -3.14 19.63 2.39
C ALA A 250 -3.74 19.07 1.09
N ALA A 251 -5.00 19.37 0.82
CA ALA A 251 -5.68 18.92 -0.38
C ALA A 251 -5.04 19.47 -1.66
N ARG A 252 -4.59 20.74 -1.65
CA ARG A 252 -3.87 21.33 -2.78
C ARG A 252 -2.56 20.59 -3.07
N ARG A 253 -1.78 20.24 -2.04
CA ARG A 253 -0.50 19.50 -2.16
C ARG A 253 -0.74 18.09 -2.69
N MET A 254 -1.65 17.35 -2.08
CA MET A 254 -1.99 15.97 -2.47
C MET A 254 -2.64 15.93 -3.85
N GLY A 255 -3.53 16.88 -4.18
CA GLY A 255 -4.19 16.98 -5.48
C GLY A 255 -3.21 17.16 -6.64
N VAL A 256 -2.13 17.93 -6.45
CA VAL A 256 -1.08 18.10 -7.49
C VAL A 256 -0.48 16.76 -7.89
N ARG A 257 -0.21 15.88 -6.94
CA ARG A 257 0.31 14.52 -7.22
C ARG A 257 -0.68 13.67 -8.00
N GLN A 258 -1.96 13.77 -7.65
CA GLN A 258 -3.06 13.05 -8.29
C GLN A 258 -3.53 13.72 -9.60
N GLN A 259 -2.85 14.77 -10.06
CA GLN A 259 -3.18 15.55 -11.27
C GLN A 259 -4.62 16.10 -11.22
N THR A 260 -5.08 16.48 -10.01
CA THR A 260 -6.40 17.05 -9.75
C THR A 260 -6.29 18.39 -9.02
N SER A 261 -7.37 19.17 -8.98
CA SER A 261 -7.42 20.34 -8.10
C SER A 261 -7.59 19.90 -6.63
N GLY A 262 -7.21 20.78 -5.69
CA GLY A 262 -7.44 20.51 -4.27
C GLY A 262 -8.91 20.31 -3.93
N GLU A 263 -9.83 21.01 -4.62
CA GLU A 263 -11.27 20.82 -4.45
C GLU A 263 -11.73 19.44 -4.92
N GLN A 264 -11.27 19.00 -6.09
CA GLN A 264 -11.55 17.66 -6.60
C GLN A 264 -10.98 16.57 -5.68
N PHE A 265 -9.78 16.80 -5.13
CA PHE A 265 -9.18 15.89 -4.16
C PHE A 265 -10.02 15.78 -2.87
N LEU A 266 -10.47 16.90 -2.30
CA LEU A 266 -11.36 16.91 -1.13
C LEU A 266 -12.67 16.17 -1.40
N GLU A 267 -13.24 16.34 -2.60
CA GLU A 267 -14.46 15.62 -2.97
C GLU A 267 -14.23 14.12 -3.13
N ALA A 268 -13.10 13.71 -3.69
CA ALA A 268 -12.72 12.30 -3.80
C ALA A 268 -12.45 11.68 -2.40
N GLN A 269 -11.80 12.42 -1.51
CA GLN A 269 -11.49 11.98 -0.15
C GLN A 269 -12.73 11.69 0.70
N LYS A 270 -13.87 12.36 0.45
CA LYS A 270 -15.14 12.07 1.14
C LYS A 270 -15.65 10.63 0.93
N ARG A 271 -15.13 9.93 -0.08
CA ARG A 271 -15.46 8.54 -0.40
C ARG A 271 -14.57 7.53 0.31
N LEU A 272 -13.71 8.00 1.23
CA LEU A 272 -12.86 7.20 2.09
C LEU A 272 -13.18 7.50 3.55
N HIS A 273 -13.12 6.48 4.38
CA HIS A 273 -12.97 6.64 5.81
C HIS A 273 -11.51 6.37 6.16
N ILE A 274 -10.75 7.40 6.56
CA ILE A 274 -9.37 7.27 7.02
C ILE A 274 -9.39 7.15 8.55
N PRO A 275 -9.08 5.97 9.11
CA PRO A 275 -9.19 5.74 10.55
C PRO A 275 -8.20 6.58 11.36
N SER A 276 -8.67 7.16 12.46
CA SER A 276 -7.82 7.79 13.47
C SER A 276 -6.88 6.78 14.13
N ARG A 277 -5.97 7.26 14.98
CA ARG A 277 -5.10 6.39 15.78
C ARG A 277 -5.91 5.46 16.69
N GLU A 278 -6.92 5.99 17.35
CA GLU A 278 -7.82 5.26 18.25
C GLU A 278 -8.59 4.17 17.52
N GLU A 279 -9.13 4.50 16.35
CA GLU A 279 -9.84 3.54 15.50
C GLU A 279 -8.88 2.45 14.99
N ASN A 280 -7.66 2.80 14.59
CA ASN A 280 -6.64 1.84 14.19
C ASN A 280 -6.25 0.89 15.33
N LEU A 281 -6.12 1.39 16.57
CA LEU A 281 -5.88 0.55 17.75
C LEU A 281 -7.03 -0.44 17.96
N ALA A 282 -8.28 -0.04 17.75
CA ALA A 282 -9.45 -0.92 17.87
C ALA A 282 -9.57 -1.90 16.69
N LEU A 283 -9.10 -1.51 15.50
CA LEU A 283 -9.09 -2.38 14.31
C LEU A 283 -8.05 -3.49 14.41
N LEU A 284 -6.84 -3.16 14.86
CA LEU A 284 -5.70 -4.09 14.85
C LEU A 284 -5.45 -4.80 16.17
N GLY A 285 -5.84 -4.19 17.31
CA GLY A 285 -5.48 -4.64 18.65
C GLY A 285 -6.63 -5.20 19.47
N GLY A 286 -6.29 -5.56 20.74
CA GLY A 286 -7.24 -6.14 21.69
C GLY A 286 -7.48 -7.63 21.50
N PRO A 287 -8.33 -8.23 22.36
CA PRO A 287 -8.59 -9.67 22.35
C PRO A 287 -9.44 -10.14 21.15
N ALA A 288 -10.14 -9.21 20.48
CA ALA A 288 -10.95 -9.49 19.30
C ALA A 288 -10.81 -8.31 18.31
N PRO A 289 -9.71 -8.23 17.56
CA PRO A 289 -9.47 -7.14 16.60
C PRO A 289 -10.62 -7.06 15.59
N ARG A 290 -11.17 -5.87 15.37
CA ARG A 290 -12.28 -5.69 14.42
C ARG A 290 -11.88 -6.09 13.00
N LEU A 291 -10.62 -5.83 12.60
CA LEU A 291 -10.11 -6.22 11.30
C LEU A 291 -10.07 -7.75 11.12
N ALA A 292 -9.86 -8.52 12.20
CA ALA A 292 -9.93 -9.97 12.13
C ALA A 292 -11.35 -10.48 11.83
N ILE A 293 -12.37 -9.79 12.33
CA ILE A 293 -13.78 -10.12 12.05
C ILE A 293 -14.10 -9.82 10.58
N VAL A 294 -13.74 -8.62 10.11
CA VAL A 294 -13.90 -8.20 8.72
C VAL A 294 -13.15 -9.14 7.77
N GLY A 295 -11.89 -9.46 8.08
CA GLY A 295 -11.06 -10.31 7.25
C GLY A 295 -11.57 -11.75 7.12
N ARG A 296 -12.08 -12.34 8.19
CA ARG A 296 -12.70 -13.69 8.11
C ARG A 296 -13.93 -13.69 7.20
N ARG A 297 -14.77 -12.65 7.27
CA ARG A 297 -15.91 -12.48 6.36
C ARG A 297 -15.43 -12.32 4.92
N LEU A 298 -14.45 -11.45 4.68
CA LEU A 298 -13.89 -11.20 3.36
C LEU A 298 -13.28 -12.46 2.74
N MET A 299 -12.49 -13.22 3.51
CA MET A 299 -11.94 -14.50 3.04
C MET A 299 -13.03 -15.49 2.62
N GLY A 300 -14.15 -15.57 3.37
CA GLY A 300 -15.30 -16.39 2.97
C GLY A 300 -15.84 -15.99 1.60
N LEU A 301 -16.05 -14.69 1.39
CA LEU A 301 -16.52 -14.16 0.10
C LEU A 301 -15.53 -14.44 -1.05
N MET A 302 -14.22 -14.33 -0.79
CA MET A 302 -13.18 -14.62 -1.76
C MET A 302 -13.10 -16.11 -2.12
N VAL A 303 -13.27 -16.99 -1.13
CA VAL A 303 -13.32 -18.45 -1.38
C VAL A 303 -14.54 -18.81 -2.20
N ASP A 304 -15.72 -18.29 -1.86
CA ASP A 304 -16.95 -18.50 -2.62
C ASP A 304 -16.83 -18.00 -4.06
N ALA A 305 -16.14 -16.89 -4.27
CA ALA A 305 -15.83 -16.31 -5.58
C ALA A 305 -14.67 -17.00 -6.31
N LYS A 306 -13.99 -17.98 -5.70
CA LYS A 306 -12.79 -18.68 -6.21
C LYS A 306 -11.59 -17.77 -6.45
N LEU A 307 -11.52 -16.64 -5.71
CA LEU A 307 -10.40 -15.71 -5.72
C LEU A 307 -9.34 -16.11 -4.68
N LEU A 308 -9.72 -16.90 -3.68
CA LEU A 308 -8.83 -17.50 -2.70
C LEU A 308 -9.13 -19.01 -2.64
N ARG A 309 -8.11 -19.84 -2.54
CA ARG A 309 -8.29 -21.31 -2.48
C ARG A 309 -8.82 -21.76 -1.12
N GLU A 310 -8.24 -21.22 -0.07
CA GLU A 310 -8.57 -21.53 1.32
C GLU A 310 -8.28 -20.29 2.20
N PRO A 311 -8.99 -20.13 3.33
CA PRO A 311 -8.72 -19.04 4.26
C PRO A 311 -7.30 -19.09 4.82
N VAL A 312 -6.71 -17.91 5.01
CA VAL A 312 -5.43 -17.75 5.70
C VAL A 312 -5.66 -17.37 7.17
N ASP A 313 -4.64 -17.59 8.00
CA ASP A 313 -4.69 -17.20 9.41
C ASP A 313 -4.49 -15.67 9.54
N ILE A 314 -5.60 -14.94 9.72
CA ILE A 314 -5.55 -13.48 9.81
C ILE A 314 -4.80 -13.00 11.06
N GLU A 315 -4.82 -13.73 12.14
CA GLU A 315 -4.12 -13.35 13.37
C GLU A 315 -2.60 -13.30 13.17
N ARG A 316 -2.08 -14.11 12.25
CA ARG A 316 -0.65 -14.08 11.90
C ARG A 316 -0.22 -12.86 11.12
N VAL A 317 -1.11 -12.20 10.41
CA VAL A 317 -0.77 -11.01 9.63
C VAL A 317 -0.97 -9.71 10.40
N LEU A 318 -1.72 -9.72 11.52
CA LEU A 318 -1.89 -8.54 12.37
C LEU A 318 -0.63 -8.26 13.19
N ALA A 319 -0.21 -6.99 13.23
CA ALA A 319 0.93 -6.52 14.02
C ALA A 319 0.59 -5.19 14.74
N PRO A 320 -0.24 -5.21 15.80
CA PRO A 320 -0.66 -4.00 16.50
C PRO A 320 0.44 -3.35 17.37
N GLN A 321 1.55 -4.06 17.65
CA GLN A 321 2.55 -3.64 18.64
C GLN A 321 3.19 -2.28 18.29
N PRO A 322 3.63 -2.00 17.03
CA PRO A 322 4.21 -0.71 16.69
C PRO A 322 3.25 0.45 17.01
N LEU A 323 1.98 0.30 16.65
CA LEU A 323 0.96 1.31 16.89
C LEU A 323 0.65 1.48 18.39
N SER A 324 0.55 0.36 19.13
CA SER A 324 0.32 0.38 20.58
C SER A 324 1.46 1.05 21.34
N ASN A 325 2.69 0.96 20.85
CA ASN A 325 3.86 1.59 21.44
C ASN A 325 3.91 3.10 21.20
N LEU A 326 3.33 3.62 20.13
CA LEU A 326 3.20 5.06 19.89
C LEU A 326 2.19 5.73 20.84
N ALA A 327 1.28 4.97 21.43
CA ALA A 327 0.24 5.50 22.32
C ALA A 327 0.73 5.67 23.77
N LYS A 328 1.95 5.24 24.10
CA LYS A 328 2.61 5.41 25.40
C LYS A 328 3.52 6.62 25.41
#